data_c06ef7291c0711eaf52f648230a0e29f
#
_entry.id   c06ef7291c0711eaf52f648230a0e29f
#
_cell.length_a   1.000
_cell.length_b   1.000
_cell.length_c   1.000
_cell.angle_alpha   90.00
_cell.angle_beta   90.00
_cell.angle_gamma   90.00
#
_symmetry.space_group_name_H-M   'P 1'
#
loop_
_entity.id
_entity.type
_entity.pdbx_description
1 polymer ?
#
loop_
_entity_poly.entity_id
_entity_poly.type
_entity_poly.pdbx_seq_one_letter_code
_entity_poly.pdbx_strand_id
1 'polypeptide(L)'
;GKSTIAEIKGKVTKIDDDHGKFKISVKNELETKDHVSNYGVKLRVAVGDEVEAGDKLTEGAISPKELLAVTDPLTTQEYILKEVQGVYRGQGVDISDKHVEIIARRMISKIRIVESGDTLFLPGLLVNFREFTEGNKEVIIQGKKPATGKPVLLGITKASLETDSFLAAASFQETTR
;
A
#
# COMPACT_ATOMS: atom_id res chain seq x y z
N GLY A 1 -16.03 -3.85 -8.12
CA GLY A 1 -14.87 -3.85 -8.98
C GLY A 1 -13.73 -3.04 -8.43
N LYS A 2 -12.65 -3.07 -9.14
CA LYS A 2 -11.42 -2.40 -8.78
C LYS A 2 -11.43 -0.96 -9.27
N SER A 3 -11.05 -0.03 -8.39
CA SER A 3 -10.88 1.38 -8.73
C SER A 3 -9.56 1.59 -9.49
N THR A 4 -9.58 2.49 -10.47
CA THR A 4 -8.36 3.03 -11.06
C THR A 4 -7.94 4.24 -10.24
N ILE A 5 -6.69 4.28 -9.80
CA ILE A 5 -6.15 5.36 -8.98
C ILE A 5 -5.16 6.22 -9.77
N ALA A 6 -5.04 7.49 -9.39
CA ALA A 6 -4.04 8.38 -9.98
C ALA A 6 -2.64 7.94 -9.58
N GLU A 7 -1.76 7.78 -10.54
CA GLU A 7 -0.35 7.43 -10.29
C GLU A 7 0.49 8.65 -9.94
N ILE A 8 0.04 9.84 -10.32
CA ILE A 8 0.73 11.11 -10.07
C ILE A 8 -0.24 12.16 -9.56
N LYS A 9 0.29 13.13 -8.84
CA LYS A 9 -0.46 14.35 -8.51
C LYS A 9 -0.55 15.22 -9.77
N GLY A 10 -1.73 15.76 -10.05
CA GLY A 10 -1.91 16.65 -11.17
C GLY A 10 -3.37 16.96 -11.45
N LYS A 11 -3.61 17.46 -12.64
CA LYS A 11 -4.94 17.86 -13.12
C LYS A 11 -5.43 16.86 -14.16
N VAL A 12 -6.69 16.49 -14.07
CA VAL A 12 -7.35 15.68 -15.10
C VAL A 12 -7.56 16.54 -16.33
N THR A 13 -6.86 16.22 -17.43
CA THR A 13 -6.89 17.03 -18.64
C THR A 13 -7.77 16.43 -19.73
N LYS A 14 -7.97 15.12 -19.72
CA LYS A 14 -8.71 14.43 -20.76
C LYS A 14 -9.34 13.15 -20.22
N ILE A 15 -10.58 12.88 -20.62
CA ILE A 15 -11.27 11.63 -20.34
C ILE A 15 -11.89 11.14 -21.65
N ASP A 16 -11.43 10.00 -22.13
CA ASP A 16 -12.00 9.33 -23.32
C ASP A 16 -12.80 8.11 -22.88
N ASP A 17 -14.01 7.99 -23.40
CA ASP A 17 -14.86 6.81 -23.19
C ASP A 17 -14.76 5.92 -24.41
N ASP A 18 -14.16 4.74 -24.23
CA ASP A 18 -14.07 3.74 -25.27
C ASP A 18 -14.93 2.54 -24.89
N HIS A 19 -16.22 2.59 -25.27
CA HIS A 19 -17.19 1.51 -25.05
C HIS A 19 -17.33 1.10 -23.58
N GLY A 20 -17.36 2.09 -22.67
CA GLY A 20 -17.48 1.86 -21.24
C GLY A 20 -16.16 1.66 -20.50
N LYS A 21 -15.06 1.79 -21.20
CA LYS A 21 -13.71 1.76 -20.66
C LYS A 21 -13.12 3.15 -20.80
N PHE A 22 -12.72 3.76 -19.68
CA PHE A 22 -12.23 5.14 -19.68
C PHE A 22 -10.71 5.20 -19.75
N LYS A 23 -10.23 6.16 -20.53
CA LYS A 23 -8.83 6.56 -20.55
C LYS A 23 -8.75 7.97 -19.95
N ILE A 24 -8.10 8.08 -18.81
CA ILE A 24 -8.06 9.30 -18.00
C ILE A 24 -6.63 9.84 -17.97
N SER A 25 -6.42 11.03 -18.49
CA SER A 25 -5.09 11.65 -18.50
C SER A 25 -4.96 12.61 -17.33
N VAL A 26 -3.89 12.42 -16.54
CA VAL A 26 -3.52 13.31 -15.44
C VAL A 26 -2.19 13.97 -15.78
N LYS A 27 -2.14 15.28 -15.69
CA LYS A 27 -0.96 16.06 -16.07
C LYS A 27 -0.50 16.98 -14.95
N ASN A 28 0.81 17.06 -14.77
CA ASN A 28 1.46 18.08 -13.95
C ASN A 28 2.60 18.72 -14.73
N GLU A 29 3.44 19.53 -14.07
CA GLU A 29 4.55 20.24 -14.70
C GLU A 29 5.65 19.33 -15.25
N LEU A 30 5.73 18.09 -14.71
CA LEU A 30 6.81 17.15 -15.05
C LEU A 30 6.39 16.13 -16.09
N GLU A 31 5.12 15.69 -16.09
CA GLU A 31 4.68 14.57 -16.90
C GLU A 31 3.18 14.54 -17.11
N THR A 32 2.76 13.70 -18.05
CA THR A 32 1.36 13.33 -18.25
C THR A 32 1.28 11.80 -18.18
N LYS A 33 0.34 11.28 -17.41
CA LYS A 33 0.09 9.83 -17.34
C LYS A 33 -1.34 9.51 -17.71
N ASP A 34 -1.49 8.50 -18.55
CA ASP A 34 -2.79 7.96 -18.95
C ASP A 34 -3.14 6.76 -18.10
N HIS A 35 -4.40 6.70 -17.66
CA HIS A 35 -4.91 5.62 -16.82
C HIS A 35 -6.08 4.98 -17.54
N VAL A 36 -6.06 3.66 -17.67
CA VAL A 36 -7.14 2.91 -18.34
C VAL A 36 -7.95 2.19 -17.27
N SER A 37 -9.26 2.44 -17.25
CA SER A 37 -10.17 1.83 -16.31
C SER A 37 -10.60 0.43 -16.74
N ASN A 38 -11.27 -0.27 -15.82
CA ASN A 38 -12.03 -1.47 -16.17
C ASN A 38 -13.35 -1.08 -16.83
N TYR A 39 -14.03 -2.06 -17.42
CA TYR A 39 -15.35 -1.87 -18.03
C TYR A 39 -16.42 -1.63 -16.96
N GLY A 40 -17.39 -0.80 -17.31
CA GLY A 40 -18.60 -0.64 -16.53
C GLY A 40 -18.43 0.09 -15.20
N VAL A 41 -17.27 0.70 -14.97
CA VAL A 41 -17.03 1.49 -13.77
C VAL A 41 -17.56 2.90 -13.93
N LYS A 42 -17.89 3.54 -12.81
CA LYS A 42 -18.32 4.94 -12.80
C LYS A 42 -17.12 5.85 -12.55
N LEU A 43 -17.07 6.96 -13.28
CA LEU A 43 -16.07 7.99 -13.05
C LEU A 43 -16.33 8.70 -11.71
N ARG A 44 -15.26 9.05 -11.01
CA ARG A 44 -15.28 9.91 -9.82
C ARG A 44 -14.76 11.30 -10.09
N VAL A 45 -14.16 11.53 -11.23
CA VAL A 45 -13.51 12.78 -11.60
C VAL A 45 -14.05 13.32 -12.91
N ALA A 46 -13.87 14.60 -13.10
CA ALA A 46 -14.19 15.31 -14.35
C ALA A 46 -12.94 16.01 -14.84
N VAL A 47 -12.92 16.36 -16.14
CA VAL A 47 -11.86 17.18 -16.71
C VAL A 47 -11.76 18.50 -15.94
N GLY A 48 -10.57 18.86 -15.52
CA GLY A 48 -10.31 20.04 -14.71
C GLY A 48 -10.12 19.78 -13.22
N ASP A 49 -10.49 18.59 -12.74
CA ASP A 49 -10.30 18.23 -11.33
C ASP A 49 -8.82 18.05 -11.01
N GLU A 50 -8.43 18.47 -9.81
CA GLU A 50 -7.11 18.22 -9.28
C GLU A 50 -7.14 16.97 -8.41
N VAL A 51 -6.12 16.11 -8.58
CA VAL A 51 -6.01 14.84 -7.84
C VAL A 51 -4.61 14.70 -7.25
N GLU A 52 -4.54 13.97 -6.14
CA GLU A 52 -3.29 13.54 -5.54
C GLU A 52 -2.97 12.11 -6.00
N ALA A 53 -1.71 11.71 -5.93
CA ALA A 53 -1.34 10.32 -6.17
C ALA A 53 -2.11 9.41 -5.20
N GLY A 54 -2.70 8.35 -5.72
CA GLY A 54 -3.53 7.44 -4.93
C GLY A 54 -5.01 7.76 -4.91
N ASP A 55 -5.44 8.92 -5.40
CA ASP A 55 -6.85 9.27 -5.45
C ASP A 55 -7.60 8.40 -6.45
N LYS A 56 -8.84 8.04 -6.11
CA LYS A 56 -9.71 7.28 -7.01
C LYS A 56 -10.12 8.12 -8.22
N LEU A 57 -9.86 7.60 -9.40
CA LEU A 57 -10.37 8.16 -10.65
C LEU A 57 -11.71 7.54 -11.02
N THR A 58 -11.95 6.31 -10.58
CA THR A 58 -13.21 5.59 -10.77
C THR A 58 -13.67 4.99 -9.46
N GLU A 59 -14.96 4.63 -9.39
CA GLU A 59 -15.53 3.96 -8.23
C GLU A 59 -14.95 2.55 -8.08
N GLY A 60 -14.98 2.02 -6.87
CA GLY A 60 -14.52 0.67 -6.56
C GLY A 60 -13.52 0.64 -5.42
N ALA A 61 -12.99 -0.53 -5.15
CA ALA A 61 -11.97 -0.74 -4.12
C ALA A 61 -10.57 -0.49 -4.68
N ILE A 62 -9.72 0.15 -3.89
CA ILE A 62 -8.31 0.36 -4.24
C ILE A 62 -7.52 -0.90 -3.92
N SER A 63 -6.64 -1.32 -4.83
CA SER A 63 -5.65 -2.36 -4.54
C SER A 63 -4.56 -1.77 -3.63
N PRO A 64 -4.37 -2.30 -2.41
CA PRO A 64 -3.32 -1.81 -1.52
C PRO A 64 -1.92 -1.88 -2.13
N LYS A 65 -1.67 -2.89 -2.96
CA LYS A 65 -0.39 -3.03 -3.67
C LYS A 65 -0.14 -1.88 -4.64
N GLU A 66 -1.16 -1.49 -5.39
CA GLU A 66 -1.07 -0.34 -6.31
C GLU A 66 -0.93 0.97 -5.55
N LEU A 67 -1.66 1.12 -4.45
CA LEU A 67 -1.58 2.30 -3.60
C LEU A 67 -0.18 2.47 -3.01
N LEU A 68 0.42 1.38 -2.52
CA LEU A 68 1.79 1.40 -2.02
C LEU A 68 2.80 1.81 -3.09
N ALA A 69 2.60 1.38 -4.33
CA ALA A 69 3.50 1.69 -5.43
C ALA A 69 3.51 3.19 -5.80
N VAL A 70 2.40 3.89 -5.59
CA VAL A 70 2.25 5.30 -5.99
C VAL A 70 2.23 6.28 -4.82
N THR A 71 2.13 5.80 -3.59
CA THR A 71 2.14 6.62 -2.38
C THR A 71 3.27 6.18 -1.45
N ASP A 72 2.96 5.89 -0.21
CA ASP A 72 3.90 5.50 0.83
C ASP A 72 3.29 4.44 1.76
N PRO A 73 4.10 3.78 2.61
CA PRO A 73 3.60 2.78 3.54
C PRO A 73 2.55 3.29 4.52
N LEU A 74 2.69 4.52 5.01
CA LEU A 74 1.74 5.09 5.98
C LEU A 74 0.37 5.31 5.35
N THR A 75 0.31 5.90 4.17
CA THR A 75 -0.94 6.11 3.44
C THR A 75 -1.63 4.78 3.14
N THR A 76 -0.86 3.78 2.72
CA THR A 76 -1.38 2.43 2.43
C THR A 76 -1.91 1.77 3.70
N GLN A 77 -1.18 1.91 4.81
CA GLN A 77 -1.60 1.39 6.11
C GLN A 77 -2.92 2.00 6.57
N GLU A 78 -3.06 3.31 6.45
CA GLU A 78 -4.28 4.03 6.81
C GLU A 78 -5.48 3.58 5.96
N TYR A 79 -5.25 3.36 4.67
CA TYR A 79 -6.28 2.84 3.77
C TYR A 79 -6.73 1.44 4.19
N ILE A 80 -5.79 0.54 4.45
CA ILE A 80 -6.08 -0.85 4.87
C ILE A 80 -6.86 -0.83 6.18
N LEU A 81 -6.44 -0.01 7.15
CA LEU A 81 -7.10 0.14 8.44
C LEU A 81 -8.57 0.53 8.26
N LYS A 82 -8.82 1.52 7.43
CA LYS A 82 -10.16 2.04 7.15
C LYS A 82 -11.04 1.01 6.48
N GLU A 83 -10.52 0.28 5.49
CA GLU A 83 -11.27 -0.75 4.78
C GLU A 83 -11.62 -1.93 5.66
N VAL A 84 -10.67 -2.41 6.46
CA VAL A 84 -10.90 -3.54 7.37
C VAL A 84 -11.93 -3.17 8.43
N GLN A 85 -11.82 -1.99 9.02
CA GLN A 85 -12.81 -1.51 9.99
C GLN A 85 -14.20 -1.39 9.37
N GLY A 86 -14.27 -0.89 8.13
CA GLY A 86 -15.55 -0.77 7.40
C GLY A 86 -16.23 -2.11 7.20
N VAL A 87 -15.46 -3.14 6.82
CA VAL A 87 -15.98 -4.50 6.62
C VAL A 87 -16.53 -5.07 7.94
N TYR A 88 -15.77 -4.99 9.01
CA TYR A 88 -16.21 -5.51 10.32
C TYR A 88 -17.42 -4.77 10.88
N ARG A 89 -17.45 -3.46 10.76
CA ARG A 89 -18.61 -2.66 11.19
C ARG A 89 -19.86 -3.00 10.38
N GLY A 90 -19.70 -3.22 9.07
CA GLY A 90 -20.81 -3.64 8.20
C GLY A 90 -21.39 -4.99 8.57
N GLN A 91 -20.60 -5.86 9.19
CA GLN A 91 -21.04 -7.17 9.68
C GLN A 91 -21.50 -7.14 11.14
N GLY A 92 -21.52 -5.98 11.78
CA GLY A 92 -21.88 -5.86 13.18
C GLY A 92 -20.82 -6.37 14.15
N VAL A 93 -19.62 -6.62 13.66
CA VAL A 93 -18.51 -7.07 14.50
C VAL A 93 -17.68 -5.87 14.93
N ASP A 94 -17.50 -5.72 16.22
CA ASP A 94 -16.66 -4.69 16.78
C ASP A 94 -15.24 -5.25 16.97
N ILE A 95 -14.31 -4.70 16.22
CA ILE A 95 -12.91 -5.11 16.31
C ILE A 95 -12.07 -3.95 16.83
N SER A 96 -11.12 -4.24 17.69
CA SER A 96 -10.22 -3.23 18.23
C SER A 96 -9.41 -2.55 17.13
N ASP A 97 -9.43 -1.23 17.09
CA ASP A 97 -8.63 -0.43 16.15
C ASP A 97 -7.15 -0.77 16.27
N LYS A 98 -6.69 -1.04 17.47
CA LYS A 98 -5.30 -1.39 17.75
C LYS A 98 -4.90 -2.72 17.11
N HIS A 99 -5.81 -3.70 17.11
CA HIS A 99 -5.59 -5.01 16.49
C HIS A 99 -5.51 -4.88 14.97
N VAL A 100 -6.42 -4.14 14.36
CA VAL A 100 -6.41 -3.87 12.92
C VAL A 100 -5.15 -3.11 12.50
N GLU A 101 -4.72 -2.15 13.31
CA GLU A 101 -3.51 -1.38 13.07
C GLU A 101 -2.27 -2.28 13.06
N ILE A 102 -2.19 -3.25 13.98
CA ILE A 102 -1.08 -4.20 14.02
C ILE A 102 -1.04 -5.04 12.74
N ILE A 103 -2.18 -5.54 12.27
CA ILE A 103 -2.27 -6.33 11.04
C ILE A 103 -1.83 -5.47 9.83
N ALA A 104 -2.35 -4.26 9.72
CA ALA A 104 -2.00 -3.36 8.62
C ALA A 104 -0.51 -3.04 8.61
N ARG A 105 0.06 -2.80 9.77
CA ARG A 105 1.49 -2.53 9.93
C ARG A 105 2.34 -3.74 9.51
N ARG A 106 1.90 -4.96 9.83
CA ARG A 106 2.58 -6.19 9.43
C ARG A 106 2.55 -6.42 7.92
N MET A 107 1.47 -6.02 7.25
CA MET A 107 1.36 -6.18 5.80
C MET A 107 2.44 -5.40 5.04
N ILE A 108 2.91 -4.30 5.58
CA ILE A 108 3.90 -3.42 4.93
C ILE A 108 5.22 -3.33 5.70
N SER A 109 5.50 -4.29 6.58
CA SER A 109 6.69 -4.27 7.45
C SER A 109 7.93 -4.87 6.81
N LYS A 110 7.82 -5.46 5.63
CA LYS A 110 8.94 -6.10 4.94
C LYS A 110 9.49 -5.23 3.83
N ILE A 111 10.79 -5.33 3.63
CA ILE A 111 11.50 -4.64 2.56
C ILE A 111 12.23 -5.69 1.74
N ARG A 112 12.07 -5.62 0.42
CA ARG A 112 12.85 -6.44 -0.51
C ARG A 112 14.10 -5.68 -0.90
N ILE A 113 15.26 -6.29 -0.66
CA ILE A 113 16.55 -5.70 -1.03
C ILE A 113 16.66 -5.61 -2.55
N VAL A 114 16.97 -4.43 -3.06
CA VAL A 114 17.22 -4.19 -4.49
C VAL A 114 18.72 -4.23 -4.75
N GLU A 115 19.48 -3.41 -4.04
CA GLU A 115 20.93 -3.36 -4.13
C GLU A 115 21.55 -3.56 -2.75
N SER A 116 22.59 -4.36 -2.69
CA SER A 116 23.29 -4.67 -1.43
C SER A 116 24.07 -3.49 -0.87
N GLY A 117 24.57 -2.61 -1.74
CA GLY A 117 25.59 -1.66 -1.30
C GLY A 117 26.77 -2.38 -0.67
N ASP A 118 27.26 -1.86 0.45
CA ASP A 118 28.34 -2.48 1.21
C ASP A 118 27.84 -3.30 2.41
N THR A 119 26.55 -3.64 2.42
CA THR A 119 25.94 -4.49 3.44
C THR A 119 26.07 -5.97 3.08
N LEU A 120 25.72 -6.83 4.04
CA LEU A 120 25.63 -8.27 3.82
C LEU A 120 24.27 -8.71 3.28
N PHE A 121 23.36 -7.79 3.04
CA PHE A 121 22.03 -8.12 2.48
C PHE A 121 22.17 -8.57 1.03
N LEU A 122 21.55 -9.70 0.69
CA LEU A 122 21.53 -10.19 -0.68
C LEU A 122 20.36 -9.57 -1.46
N PRO A 123 20.55 -9.22 -2.74
CA PRO A 123 19.44 -8.78 -3.58
C PRO A 123 18.32 -9.81 -3.62
N GLY A 124 17.07 -9.34 -3.52
CA GLY A 124 15.89 -10.19 -3.47
C GLY A 124 15.52 -10.68 -2.07
N LEU A 125 16.37 -10.52 -1.09
CA LEU A 125 16.09 -10.91 0.29
C LEU A 125 14.97 -10.04 0.88
N LEU A 126 14.05 -10.66 1.60
CA LEU A 126 13.03 -9.96 2.39
C LEU A 126 13.52 -9.81 3.81
N VAL A 127 13.60 -8.58 4.28
CA VAL A 127 13.98 -8.25 5.65
C VAL A 127 12.92 -7.38 6.26
N ASN A 128 12.83 -7.36 7.60
CA ASN A 128 11.95 -6.42 8.25
C ASN A 128 12.58 -5.02 8.25
N PHE A 129 11.75 -4.01 8.49
CA PHE A 129 12.19 -2.62 8.46
C PHE A 129 13.32 -2.35 9.45
N ARG A 130 13.25 -2.96 10.63
CA ARG A 130 14.24 -2.79 11.67
C ARG A 130 15.61 -3.36 11.27
N GLU A 131 15.64 -4.58 10.73
CA GLU A 131 16.87 -5.19 10.22
C GLU A 131 17.52 -4.35 9.14
N PHE A 132 16.70 -3.87 8.20
CA PHE A 132 17.15 -3.01 7.12
C PHE A 132 17.79 -1.72 7.65
N THR A 133 17.12 -1.04 8.57
CA THR A 133 17.58 0.20 9.15
C THR A 133 18.89 0.00 9.93
N GLU A 134 18.96 -1.04 10.75
CA GLU A 134 20.13 -1.33 11.56
C GLU A 134 21.35 -1.72 10.70
N GLY A 135 21.13 -2.57 9.70
CA GLY A 135 22.21 -2.97 8.79
C GLY A 135 22.76 -1.80 7.98
N ASN A 136 21.89 -0.92 7.53
CA ASN A 136 22.30 0.29 6.82
C ASN A 136 23.02 1.28 7.72
N LYS A 137 22.57 1.43 8.98
CA LYS A 137 23.19 2.30 9.93
C LYS A 137 24.66 1.96 10.18
N GLU A 138 24.98 0.68 10.29
CA GLU A 138 26.36 0.23 10.50
C GLU A 138 27.30 0.64 9.36
N VAL A 139 26.89 0.44 8.12
CA VAL A 139 27.74 0.79 6.96
C VAL A 139 27.82 2.29 6.75
N ILE A 140 26.74 3.03 7.03
CA ILE A 140 26.72 4.49 6.94
C ILE A 140 27.70 5.11 7.93
N ILE A 141 27.75 4.60 9.17
CA ILE A 141 28.70 5.06 10.19
C ILE A 141 30.14 4.88 9.72
N GLN A 142 30.41 3.84 8.96
CA GLN A 142 31.74 3.56 8.40
C GLN A 142 32.02 4.33 7.11
N GLY A 143 31.11 5.21 6.70
CA GLY A 143 31.27 5.97 5.45
C GLY A 143 31.05 5.14 4.19
N LYS A 144 30.42 3.99 4.32
CA LYS A 144 30.15 3.05 3.22
C LYS A 144 28.74 3.21 2.68
N LYS A 145 28.45 2.56 1.55
CA LYS A 145 27.20 2.67 0.82
C LYS A 145 26.12 1.77 1.44
N PRO A 146 24.95 2.29 1.79
CA PRO A 146 23.85 1.48 2.32
C PRO A 146 23.17 0.66 1.22
N ALA A 147 22.46 -0.38 1.62
CA ALA A 147 21.57 -1.14 0.75
C ALA A 147 20.34 -0.31 0.41
N THR A 148 19.80 -0.56 -0.77
CA THR A 148 18.50 0.00 -1.20
C THR A 148 17.45 -1.11 -1.21
N GLY A 149 16.21 -0.76 -1.00
CA GLY A 149 15.12 -1.72 -0.98
C GLY A 149 13.77 -1.06 -1.27
N LYS A 150 12.78 -1.91 -1.49
CA LYS A 150 11.39 -1.48 -1.73
C LYS A 150 10.46 -2.11 -0.71
N PRO A 151 9.48 -1.35 -0.18
CA PRO A 151 8.44 -1.92 0.68
C PRO A 151 7.67 -3.01 -0.07
N VAL A 152 7.36 -4.09 0.63
CA VAL A 152 6.60 -5.22 0.09
C VAL A 152 5.34 -5.41 0.90
N LEU A 153 4.21 -5.58 0.21
CA LEU A 153 2.93 -5.83 0.83
C LEU A 153 2.72 -7.33 0.98
N LEU A 154 2.57 -7.79 2.23
CA LEU A 154 2.16 -9.16 2.51
C LEU A 154 0.66 -9.29 2.35
N GLY A 155 0.18 -10.47 1.97
CA GLY A 155 -1.26 -10.75 1.97
C GLY A 155 -1.83 -10.66 3.38
N ILE A 156 -3.10 -10.28 3.49
CA ILE A 156 -3.76 -10.08 4.78
C ILE A 156 -3.73 -11.36 5.63
N THR A 157 -3.91 -12.52 5.00
CA THR A 157 -3.89 -13.82 5.69
C THR A 157 -2.54 -14.07 6.33
N LYS A 158 -1.46 -13.85 5.60
CA LYS A 158 -0.10 -14.03 6.11
C LYS A 158 0.22 -13.08 7.26
N ALA A 159 -0.17 -11.81 7.12
CA ALA A 159 0.02 -10.82 8.17
C ALA A 159 -0.78 -11.16 9.42
N SER A 160 -2.03 -11.61 9.24
CA SER A 160 -2.89 -12.06 10.34
C SER A 160 -2.31 -13.25 11.08
N LEU A 161 -1.80 -14.24 10.35
CA LEU A 161 -1.19 -15.43 10.95
C LEU A 161 0.05 -15.09 11.78
N GLU A 162 0.90 -14.20 11.28
CA GLU A 162 2.08 -13.73 12.02
C GLU A 162 1.68 -13.01 13.31
N THR A 163 0.65 -12.17 13.23
CA THR A 163 0.13 -11.41 14.37
C THR A 163 -0.56 -12.34 15.37
N ASP A 164 -1.39 -13.27 14.90
CA ASP A 164 -2.11 -14.23 15.75
C ASP A 164 -1.14 -15.15 16.47
N SER A 165 -0.08 -15.59 15.82
CA SER A 165 0.96 -16.40 16.45
C SER A 165 1.60 -15.67 17.63
N PHE A 166 1.84 -14.38 17.49
CA PHE A 166 2.38 -13.53 18.55
C PHE A 166 1.35 -13.30 19.67
N LEU A 167 0.12 -12.98 19.31
CA LEU A 167 -0.95 -12.70 20.27
C LEU A 167 -1.42 -13.95 21.01
N ALA A 168 -1.39 -15.11 20.37
CA ALA A 168 -1.75 -16.38 21.00
C ALA A 168 -0.83 -16.74 22.17
N ALA A 169 0.45 -16.36 22.07
CA ALA A 169 1.39 -16.55 23.17
C ALA A 169 1.09 -15.63 24.35
N ALA A 170 0.48 -14.46 24.10
CA ALA A 170 0.19 -13.46 25.13
C ALA A 170 -1.23 -13.57 25.72
N SER A 171 -2.20 -14.03 24.95
CA SER A 171 -3.63 -14.02 25.31
C SER A 171 -4.34 -15.33 24.96
N PHE A 172 -3.73 -16.43 25.25
CA PHE A 172 -4.23 -17.76 24.88
C PHE A 172 -5.68 -18.01 25.30
N GLN A 173 -6.10 -17.51 26.45
CA GLN A 173 -7.44 -17.74 26.99
C GLN A 173 -8.54 -17.02 26.22
N GLU A 174 -8.22 -15.95 25.54
CA GLU A 174 -9.20 -15.19 24.76
C GLU A 174 -9.52 -15.82 23.41
N THR A 175 -8.62 -16.67 22.92
CA THR A 175 -8.75 -17.32 21.63
C THR A 175 -9.49 -18.63 21.64
N THR A 176 -9.82 -19.16 22.82
CA THR A 176 -10.48 -20.45 23.00
C THR A 176 -12.00 -20.41 22.96
N ARG A 177 -12.58 -19.30 22.59
CA ARG A 177 -14.04 -19.16 22.48
C ARG A 177 -14.61 -19.83 21.24
#